data_f23b52eb275bc8948bb8168538199e33
#
_entry.id   f23b52eb275bc8948bb8168538199e33
#
_cell.length_a   1.000
_cell.length_b   1.000
_cell.length_c   1.000
_cell.angle_alpha   90.00
_cell.angle_beta   90.00
_cell.angle_gamma   90.00
#
_symmetry.space_group_name_H-M   'P 1'
#
loop_
_entity.id
_entity.type
_entity.pdbx_description
1 polymer ?
#
loop_
_entity_poly.entity_id
_entity_poly.type
_entity_poly.pdbx_seq_one_letter_code
_entity_poly.pdbx_strand_id
1 'polypeptide(L)'
;MLPIETRKQYFKDIGYTYDKNGILSFQKRYMLRKKDYDGIYGPNTENALLTVWNVRKYTKNFKPEEFRCDCGGRYCSGFPDFMKQHELTMIQDIRDHWNRPVIITCGLRCKTYNGKLNGSIVNSKHLTGQAIDFYQKGVTDTLANRKKSIKWIKTRPFFTYCYGNGINSNGYAIKASYMGNALHVDTK
;
A
#
# COMPACT_ATOMS: atom_id res chain seq x y z
N MET A 1 9.99 1.66 17.93
CA MET A 1 8.81 2.55 18.11
C MET A 1 9.25 4.00 18.04
N LEU A 2 8.41 4.89 17.47
CA LEU A 2 8.66 6.33 17.38
C LEU A 2 8.85 6.98 18.76
N PRO A 3 9.60 8.10 18.86
CA PRO A 3 9.64 8.94 20.07
C PRO A 3 8.24 9.43 20.46
N ILE A 4 7.98 9.62 21.75
CA ILE A 4 6.64 9.95 22.25
C ILE A 4 6.10 11.28 21.69
N GLU A 5 6.94 12.28 21.54
CA GLU A 5 6.53 13.58 20.99
C GLU A 5 6.15 13.48 19.51
N THR A 6 6.86 12.64 18.74
CA THR A 6 6.50 12.34 17.33
C THR A 6 5.14 11.65 17.26
N ARG A 7 4.85 10.69 18.18
CA ARG A 7 3.53 10.02 18.24
C ARG A 7 2.42 11.03 18.50
N LYS A 8 2.60 11.90 19.50
CA LYS A 8 1.63 12.96 19.84
C LYS A 8 1.36 13.85 18.64
N GLN A 9 2.44 14.29 17.96
CA GLN A 9 2.29 15.14 16.77
C GLN A 9 1.53 14.42 15.64
N TYR A 10 1.88 13.17 15.32
CA TYR A 10 1.22 12.43 14.25
C TYR A 10 -0.26 12.15 14.56
N PHE A 11 -0.61 11.82 15.83
CA PHE A 11 -2.00 11.68 16.23
C PHE A 11 -2.75 13.00 16.06
N LYS A 12 -2.17 14.13 16.47
CA LYS A 12 -2.74 15.45 16.30
C LYS A 12 -2.96 15.79 14.82
N ASP A 13 -1.97 15.54 13.96
CA ASP A 13 -2.03 15.81 12.52
C ASP A 13 -3.19 15.07 11.82
N ILE A 14 -3.54 13.89 12.33
CA ILE A 14 -4.62 13.07 11.79
C ILE A 14 -5.95 13.22 12.57
N GLY A 15 -6.02 14.17 13.52
CA GLY A 15 -7.25 14.53 14.22
C GLY A 15 -7.61 13.62 15.41
N TYR A 16 -6.60 13.03 16.07
CA TYR A 16 -6.77 12.23 17.29
C TYR A 16 -5.93 12.77 18.44
N THR A 17 -6.33 12.45 19.68
CA THR A 17 -5.51 12.69 20.87
C THR A 17 -4.57 11.50 21.13
N TYR A 18 -3.41 11.78 21.73
CA TYR A 18 -2.47 10.73 22.14
C TYR A 18 -2.72 10.37 23.63
N ASP A 19 -3.88 9.80 23.89
CA ASP A 19 -4.31 9.23 25.16
C ASP A 19 -5.04 7.90 24.89
N LYS A 20 -5.44 7.20 25.95
CA LYS A 20 -6.11 5.90 25.82
C LYS A 20 -7.35 5.95 24.93
N ASN A 21 -8.19 6.99 25.04
CA ASN A 21 -9.42 7.09 24.29
C ASN A 21 -9.17 7.44 22.82
N GLY A 22 -8.25 8.35 22.55
CA GLY A 22 -7.85 8.72 21.18
C GLY A 22 -7.18 7.55 20.46
N ILE A 23 -6.28 6.82 21.13
CA ILE A 23 -5.65 5.62 20.58
C ILE A 23 -6.72 4.55 20.29
N LEU A 24 -7.64 4.29 21.23
CA LEU A 24 -8.72 3.32 21.04
C LEU A 24 -9.62 3.70 19.84
N SER A 25 -9.96 4.98 19.72
CA SER A 25 -10.77 5.50 18.62
C SER A 25 -10.07 5.33 17.26
N PHE A 26 -8.76 5.61 17.23
CA PHE A 26 -7.90 5.38 16.06
C PHE A 26 -7.84 3.88 15.68
N GLN A 27 -7.60 3.00 16.66
CA GLN A 27 -7.56 1.55 16.45
C GLN A 27 -8.87 1.03 15.85
N LYS A 28 -10.02 1.42 16.42
CA LYS A 28 -11.36 1.07 15.92
C LYS A 28 -11.61 1.56 14.49
N ARG A 29 -11.09 2.73 14.13
CA ARG A 29 -11.28 3.31 12.80
C ARG A 29 -10.43 2.63 11.74
N TYR A 30 -9.17 2.29 12.05
CA TYR A 30 -8.21 1.88 11.05
C TYR A 30 -7.80 0.40 11.10
N MET A 31 -7.79 -0.23 12.26
CA MET A 31 -7.37 -1.62 12.40
C MET A 31 -8.52 -2.60 12.17
N LEU A 32 -8.20 -3.86 11.82
CA LEU A 32 -9.20 -4.85 11.43
C LEU A 32 -9.57 -5.83 12.54
N ARG A 33 -8.75 -5.97 13.58
CA ARG A 33 -8.94 -7.00 14.61
C ARG A 33 -9.43 -6.38 15.90
N LYS A 34 -10.63 -6.74 16.34
CA LYS A 34 -11.21 -6.25 17.60
C LYS A 34 -10.32 -6.48 18.83
N LYS A 35 -9.54 -7.56 18.86
CA LYS A 35 -8.60 -7.85 19.94
C LYS A 35 -7.43 -6.86 20.05
N ASP A 36 -7.18 -6.07 19.02
CA ASP A 36 -6.15 -5.03 18.98
C ASP A 36 -6.72 -3.64 19.39
N TYR A 37 -7.99 -3.57 19.83
CA TYR A 37 -8.66 -2.33 20.29
C TYR A 37 -8.54 -2.22 21.82
N ASP A 38 -7.35 -1.88 22.29
CA ASP A 38 -7.01 -1.84 23.72
C ASP A 38 -6.69 -0.43 24.25
N GLY A 39 -6.58 0.55 23.34
CA GLY A 39 -6.17 1.91 23.67
C GLY A 39 -4.70 2.03 24.06
N ILE A 40 -3.88 1.00 23.75
CA ILE A 40 -2.45 0.97 24.04
C ILE A 40 -1.67 1.16 22.73
N TYR A 41 -0.67 2.04 22.76
CA TYR A 41 0.20 2.23 21.62
C TYR A 41 1.27 1.13 21.55
N GLY A 42 1.11 0.23 20.61
CA GLY A 42 2.04 -0.86 20.33
C GLY A 42 2.46 -0.89 18.84
N PRO A 43 3.29 -1.88 18.44
CA PRO A 43 3.81 -1.97 17.06
C PRO A 43 2.73 -1.99 15.98
N ASN A 44 1.61 -2.68 16.19
CA ASN A 44 0.49 -2.71 15.25
C ASN A 44 -0.15 -1.32 15.08
N THR A 45 -0.31 -0.60 16.20
CA THR A 45 -0.83 0.78 16.18
C THR A 45 0.14 1.73 15.50
N GLU A 46 1.45 1.55 15.71
CA GLU A 46 2.49 2.35 15.05
C GLU A 46 2.48 2.16 13.53
N ASN A 47 2.43 0.94 13.03
CA ASN A 47 2.37 0.67 11.61
C ASN A 47 1.11 1.27 10.96
N ALA A 48 -0.03 1.17 11.65
CA ALA A 48 -1.27 1.79 11.21
C ALA A 48 -1.14 3.33 11.19
N LEU A 49 -0.58 3.94 12.26
CA LEU A 49 -0.37 5.39 12.36
C LEU A 49 0.54 5.89 11.24
N LEU A 50 1.67 5.25 11.03
CA LEU A 50 2.62 5.61 9.97
C LEU A 50 1.98 5.53 8.59
N THR A 51 1.19 4.47 8.31
CA THR A 51 0.47 4.36 7.03
C THR A 51 -0.55 5.48 6.89
N VAL A 52 -1.39 5.72 7.90
CA VAL A 52 -2.43 6.77 7.85
C VAL A 52 -1.81 8.15 7.66
N TRP A 53 -0.75 8.46 8.41
CA TRP A 53 -0.05 9.74 8.30
C TRP A 53 0.63 9.91 6.94
N ASN A 54 1.36 8.88 6.47
CA ASN A 54 2.02 8.90 5.17
C ASN A 54 1.02 9.07 4.01
N VAL A 55 -0.09 8.31 4.01
CA VAL A 55 -1.11 8.42 2.97
C VAL A 55 -1.68 9.84 2.93
N ARG A 56 -2.03 10.42 4.06
CA ARG A 56 -2.55 11.81 4.12
C ARG A 56 -1.53 12.85 3.67
N LYS A 57 -0.25 12.62 3.95
CA LYS A 57 0.82 13.55 3.61
C LYS A 57 1.22 13.48 2.13
N TYR A 58 1.30 12.30 1.56
CA TYR A 58 1.89 12.07 0.24
C TYR A 58 0.88 11.74 -0.86
N THR A 59 -0.41 11.63 -0.52
CA THR A 59 -1.46 11.39 -1.51
C THR A 59 -2.65 12.32 -1.32
N LYS A 60 -3.36 12.64 -2.42
CA LYS A 60 -4.60 13.45 -2.42
C LYS A 60 -5.84 12.60 -2.66
N ASN A 61 -5.67 11.46 -3.36
CA ASN A 61 -6.77 10.71 -3.96
C ASN A 61 -7.00 9.35 -3.30
N PHE A 62 -6.16 8.95 -2.35
CA PHE A 62 -6.20 7.63 -1.73
C PHE A 62 -6.58 7.70 -0.25
N LYS A 63 -7.24 6.65 0.23
CA LYS A 63 -7.57 6.46 1.64
C LYS A 63 -6.64 5.43 2.25
N PRO A 64 -6.24 5.57 3.52
CA PRO A 64 -5.37 4.59 4.19
C PRO A 64 -5.86 3.15 4.12
N GLU A 65 -7.18 2.97 4.11
CA GLU A 65 -7.84 1.67 4.07
C GLU A 65 -7.57 0.89 2.77
N GLU A 66 -7.28 1.58 1.67
CA GLU A 66 -6.99 0.96 0.37
C GLU A 66 -5.65 0.21 0.37
N PHE A 67 -4.77 0.52 1.34
CA PHE A 67 -3.45 -0.11 1.47
C PHE A 67 -3.40 -1.22 2.52
N ARG A 68 -4.52 -1.58 3.14
CA ARG A 68 -4.59 -2.66 4.13
C ARG A 68 -4.25 -4.01 3.51
N CYS A 69 -3.72 -4.91 4.33
CA CYS A 69 -3.55 -6.31 3.96
C CYS A 69 -4.91 -6.97 3.70
N ASP A 70 -5.04 -7.61 2.54
CA ASP A 70 -6.27 -8.29 2.10
C ASP A 70 -6.62 -9.57 2.89
N CYS A 71 -5.84 -9.90 3.92
CA CYS A 71 -6.20 -11.02 4.81
C CYS A 71 -7.50 -10.76 5.61
N GLY A 72 -8.07 -9.56 5.55
CA GLY A 72 -9.33 -9.20 6.20
C GLY A 72 -9.30 -9.30 7.73
N GLY A 73 -8.14 -9.09 8.35
CA GLY A 73 -7.97 -9.24 9.80
C GLY A 73 -7.70 -10.68 10.26
N ARG A 74 -7.68 -11.65 9.34
CA ARG A 74 -7.52 -13.07 9.65
C ARG A 74 -6.12 -13.39 10.21
N TYR A 75 -5.08 -12.74 9.70
CA TYR A 75 -3.69 -13.02 10.07
C TYR A 75 -2.94 -11.81 10.65
N CYS A 76 -3.39 -10.58 10.40
CA CYS A 76 -2.80 -9.35 10.94
C CYS A 76 -3.87 -8.28 11.20
N SER A 77 -3.48 -7.19 11.86
CA SER A 77 -4.36 -6.06 12.19
C SER A 77 -4.74 -5.14 11.01
N GLY A 78 -4.34 -5.50 9.79
CA GLY A 78 -4.55 -4.70 8.57
C GLY A 78 -3.28 -4.01 8.09
N PHE A 79 -2.42 -3.58 8.99
CA PHE A 79 -1.14 -2.91 8.67
C PHE A 79 0.02 -3.68 9.30
N PRO A 80 0.49 -4.79 8.65
CA PRO A 80 1.59 -5.62 9.18
C PRO A 80 2.95 -4.93 9.14
N ASP A 81 3.10 -3.93 8.29
CA ASP A 81 4.15 -2.92 8.19
C ASP A 81 3.46 -1.60 7.81
N PHE A 82 4.18 -0.56 7.41
CA PHE A 82 3.61 0.70 6.96
C PHE A 82 3.99 1.00 5.51
N MET A 83 3.09 1.68 4.77
CA MET A 83 3.36 2.12 3.41
C MET A 83 4.47 3.17 3.37
N LYS A 84 5.47 2.93 2.54
CA LYS A 84 6.62 3.83 2.41
C LYS A 84 6.27 5.06 1.57
N GLN A 85 6.94 6.18 1.86
CA GLN A 85 6.74 7.45 1.17
C GLN A 85 6.89 7.32 -0.35
N HIS A 86 7.96 6.67 -0.80
CA HIS A 86 8.28 6.57 -2.23
C HIS A 86 7.17 5.86 -3.01
N GLU A 87 6.58 4.82 -2.42
CA GLU A 87 5.48 4.07 -3.02
C GLU A 87 4.20 4.92 -3.12
N LEU A 88 3.90 5.68 -2.06
CA LEU A 88 2.74 6.58 -2.04
C LEU A 88 2.90 7.75 -3.02
N THR A 89 4.10 8.30 -3.14
CA THR A 89 4.41 9.31 -4.15
C THR A 89 4.27 8.73 -5.56
N MET A 90 4.78 7.52 -5.79
CA MET A 90 4.68 6.82 -7.08
C MET A 90 3.22 6.64 -7.51
N ILE A 91 2.36 6.12 -6.63
CA ILE A 91 0.96 5.87 -6.99
C ILE A 91 0.17 7.17 -7.19
N GLN A 92 0.51 8.24 -6.45
CA GLN A 92 -0.09 9.56 -6.67
C GLN A 92 0.35 10.15 -8.02
N ASP A 93 1.64 10.05 -8.39
CA ASP A 93 2.14 10.47 -9.69
C ASP A 93 1.42 9.74 -10.84
N ILE A 94 1.21 8.43 -10.69
CA ILE A 94 0.46 7.61 -11.64
C ILE A 94 -0.98 8.14 -11.78
N ARG A 95 -1.63 8.44 -10.66
CA ARG A 95 -2.99 8.98 -10.63
C ARG A 95 -3.08 10.35 -11.31
N ASP A 96 -2.12 11.23 -11.03
CA ASP A 96 -2.09 12.60 -11.55
C ASP A 96 -1.77 12.62 -13.06
N HIS A 97 -0.78 11.82 -13.49
CA HIS A 97 -0.37 11.78 -14.91
C HIS A 97 -1.49 11.36 -15.85
N TRP A 98 -2.24 10.31 -15.53
CA TRP A 98 -3.35 9.85 -16.38
C TRP A 98 -4.68 10.54 -16.07
N ASN A 99 -4.74 11.36 -15.04
CA ASN A 99 -5.93 12.08 -14.60
C ASN A 99 -7.21 11.20 -14.57
N ARG A 100 -7.09 9.98 -14.03
CA ARG A 100 -8.20 9.02 -13.92
C ARG A 100 -8.08 8.18 -12.66
N PRO A 101 -9.20 7.63 -12.14
CA PRO A 101 -9.14 6.82 -10.94
C PRO A 101 -8.17 5.65 -11.08
N VAL A 102 -7.34 5.47 -10.07
CA VAL A 102 -6.47 4.31 -9.87
C VAL A 102 -7.06 3.49 -8.72
N ILE A 103 -7.23 2.21 -8.93
CA ILE A 103 -7.77 1.27 -7.96
C ILE A 103 -6.63 0.41 -7.44
N ILE A 104 -6.39 0.46 -6.15
CA ILE A 104 -5.41 -0.38 -5.47
C ILE A 104 -6.02 -1.78 -5.30
N THR A 105 -5.32 -2.79 -5.78
CA THR A 105 -5.72 -4.20 -5.64
C THR A 105 -4.90 -4.96 -4.61
N CYS A 106 -3.71 -4.45 -4.25
CA CYS A 106 -2.92 -4.92 -3.12
C CYS A 106 -1.94 -3.82 -2.68
N GLY A 107 -1.98 -3.45 -1.42
CA GLY A 107 -0.98 -2.60 -0.76
C GLY A 107 -0.06 -3.45 0.10
N LEU A 108 -0.24 -3.36 1.42
CA LEU A 108 0.50 -4.19 2.38
C LEU A 108 0.05 -5.65 2.36
N ARG A 109 0.97 -6.53 2.70
CA ARG A 109 0.69 -7.97 2.80
C ARG A 109 1.41 -8.56 4.02
N CYS A 110 0.71 -9.29 4.86
CA CYS A 110 1.37 -10.00 5.96
C CYS A 110 2.01 -11.32 5.48
N LYS A 111 3.07 -11.76 6.16
CA LYS A 111 3.83 -12.95 5.80
C LYS A 111 2.96 -14.20 5.64
N THR A 112 2.03 -14.42 6.57
CA THR A 112 1.13 -15.58 6.53
C THR A 112 0.20 -15.55 5.32
N TYR A 113 -0.36 -14.39 4.99
CA TYR A 113 -1.22 -14.25 3.81
C TYR A 113 -0.41 -14.38 2.52
N ASN A 114 0.77 -13.76 2.46
CA ASN A 114 1.69 -13.88 1.33
C ASN A 114 1.98 -15.35 1.00
N GLY A 115 2.31 -16.17 1.99
CA GLY A 115 2.60 -17.59 1.77
C GLY A 115 1.41 -18.45 1.31
N LYS A 116 0.18 -17.89 1.28
CA LYS A 116 -1.02 -18.56 0.78
C LYS A 116 -1.42 -18.16 -0.65
N LEU A 117 -0.74 -17.17 -1.21
CA LEU A 117 -1.03 -16.67 -2.55
C LEU A 117 -0.21 -17.40 -3.61
N ASN A 118 -0.86 -17.87 -4.65
CA ASN A 118 -0.18 -18.44 -5.80
C ASN A 118 0.70 -17.39 -6.49
N GLY A 119 1.94 -17.77 -6.81
CA GLY A 119 2.90 -16.87 -7.48
C GLY A 119 3.54 -15.82 -6.58
N SER A 120 3.25 -15.82 -5.28
CA SER A 120 3.94 -14.91 -4.34
C SER A 120 5.37 -15.40 -4.07
N ILE A 121 6.28 -14.44 -3.87
CA ILE A 121 7.67 -14.70 -3.49
C ILE A 121 7.88 -14.42 -1.99
N VAL A 122 8.81 -15.14 -1.37
CA VAL A 122 9.08 -15.01 0.08
C VAL A 122 9.48 -13.59 0.47
N ASN A 123 10.28 -12.93 -0.35
CA ASN A 123 10.79 -11.57 -0.13
C ASN A 123 9.97 -10.52 -0.91
N SER A 124 8.64 -10.70 -0.96
CA SER A 124 7.75 -9.75 -1.63
C SER A 124 7.85 -8.34 -1.02
N LYS A 125 7.97 -7.33 -1.85
CA LYS A 125 7.99 -5.91 -1.43
C LYS A 125 6.69 -5.44 -0.78
N HIS A 126 5.57 -6.12 -1.00
CA HIS A 126 4.34 -5.90 -0.24
C HIS A 126 4.47 -6.16 1.27
N LEU A 127 5.43 -7.00 1.68
CA LEU A 127 5.70 -7.29 3.10
C LEU A 127 6.31 -6.08 3.83
N THR A 128 6.97 -5.19 3.10
CA THR A 128 7.70 -4.02 3.62
C THR A 128 7.10 -2.68 3.20
N GLY A 129 5.93 -2.68 2.57
CA GLY A 129 5.24 -1.47 2.12
C GLY A 129 5.93 -0.73 0.97
N GLN A 130 6.74 -1.44 0.18
CA GLN A 130 7.50 -0.95 -0.97
C GLN A 130 6.95 -1.47 -2.31
N ALA A 131 5.72 -1.96 -2.34
CA ALA A 131 5.03 -2.39 -3.55
C ALA A 131 3.54 -2.09 -3.49
N ILE A 132 2.96 -1.82 -4.67
CA ILE A 132 1.52 -1.68 -4.87
C ILE A 132 1.12 -2.42 -6.15
N ASP A 133 0.03 -3.20 -6.07
CA ASP A 133 -0.70 -3.68 -7.24
C ASP A 133 -1.89 -2.77 -7.48
N PHE A 134 -2.09 -2.34 -8.74
CA PHE A 134 -3.14 -1.39 -9.09
C PHE A 134 -3.58 -1.53 -10.55
N TYR A 135 -4.75 -0.99 -10.87
CA TYR A 135 -5.15 -0.76 -12.25
C TYR A 135 -5.78 0.64 -12.44
N GLN A 136 -5.76 1.13 -13.67
CA GLN A 136 -6.37 2.41 -14.04
C GLN A 136 -7.81 2.15 -14.50
N LYS A 137 -8.79 2.73 -13.80
CA LYS A 137 -10.21 2.58 -14.16
C LYS A 137 -10.48 3.20 -15.53
N GLY A 138 -11.21 2.47 -16.37
CA GLY A 138 -11.57 2.91 -17.73
C GLY A 138 -10.45 2.77 -18.75
N VAL A 139 -9.34 2.10 -18.42
CA VAL A 139 -8.32 1.69 -19.42
C VAL A 139 -8.59 0.23 -19.79
N THR A 140 -8.74 -0.02 -21.10
CA THR A 140 -8.89 -1.38 -21.60
C THR A 140 -7.62 -2.18 -21.30
N ASP A 141 -7.80 -3.39 -20.77
CA ASP A 141 -6.69 -4.29 -20.46
C ASP A 141 -6.10 -4.90 -21.72
N THR A 142 -5.08 -4.26 -22.28
CA THR A 142 -4.32 -4.72 -23.43
C THR A 142 -2.82 -4.68 -23.12
N LEU A 143 -2.06 -5.53 -23.82
CA LEU A 143 -0.60 -5.52 -23.73
C LEU A 143 -0.01 -4.15 -24.12
N ALA A 144 -0.61 -3.48 -25.12
CA ALA A 144 -0.18 -2.15 -25.56
C ALA A 144 -0.34 -1.11 -24.44
N ASN A 145 -1.49 -1.09 -23.75
CA ASN A 145 -1.74 -0.18 -22.66
C ASN A 145 -0.83 -0.46 -21.45
N ARG A 146 -0.58 -1.73 -21.11
CA ARG A 146 0.39 -2.11 -20.07
C ARG A 146 1.81 -1.64 -20.42
N LYS A 147 2.27 -1.85 -21.65
CA LYS A 147 3.57 -1.36 -22.14
C LYS A 147 3.68 0.16 -22.02
N LYS A 148 2.65 0.90 -22.43
CA LYS A 148 2.60 2.38 -22.32
C LYS A 148 2.73 2.83 -20.85
N SER A 149 1.96 2.22 -19.95
CA SER A 149 2.01 2.54 -18.53
C SER A 149 3.38 2.24 -17.92
N ILE A 150 3.92 1.05 -18.15
CA ILE A 150 5.24 0.64 -17.64
C ILE A 150 6.35 1.56 -18.17
N LYS A 151 6.32 1.92 -19.46
CA LYS A 151 7.31 2.83 -20.07
C LYS A 151 7.36 4.17 -19.33
N TRP A 152 6.22 4.73 -18.98
CA TRP A 152 6.16 5.98 -18.23
C TRP A 152 6.57 5.78 -16.75
N ILE A 153 6.07 4.75 -16.07
CA ILE A 153 6.39 4.45 -14.66
C ILE A 153 7.91 4.32 -14.46
N LYS A 154 8.61 3.68 -15.38
CA LYS A 154 10.08 3.55 -15.36
C LYS A 154 10.82 4.88 -15.28
N THR A 155 10.23 5.98 -15.74
CA THR A 155 10.87 7.31 -15.68
C THR A 155 10.71 8.01 -14.35
N ARG A 156 9.98 7.41 -13.40
CA ARG A 156 9.69 8.05 -12.10
C ARG A 156 10.84 7.87 -11.11
N PRO A 157 11.05 8.85 -10.22
CA PRO A 157 11.98 8.72 -9.10
C PRO A 157 11.66 7.47 -8.26
N PHE A 158 12.71 6.87 -7.67
CA PHE A 158 12.61 5.71 -6.78
C PHE A 158 12.09 4.41 -7.42
N PHE A 159 11.77 4.41 -8.71
CA PHE A 159 11.37 3.21 -9.44
C PHE A 159 12.44 2.10 -9.33
N THR A 160 12.00 0.87 -9.10
CA THR A 160 12.87 -0.32 -9.16
C THR A 160 12.37 -1.37 -10.15
N TYR A 161 11.09 -1.74 -10.08
CA TYR A 161 10.53 -2.76 -10.94
C TYR A 161 9.03 -2.54 -11.17
N CYS A 162 8.54 -2.98 -12.32
CA CYS A 162 7.10 -2.98 -12.64
C CYS A 162 6.79 -4.13 -13.60
N TYR A 163 5.64 -4.76 -13.40
CA TYR A 163 5.16 -5.79 -14.33
C TYR A 163 3.63 -5.87 -14.33
N GLY A 164 3.12 -6.51 -15.38
CA GLY A 164 1.74 -6.95 -15.51
C GLY A 164 1.69 -8.19 -16.38
N ASN A 165 0.50 -8.74 -16.61
CA ASN A 165 0.38 -9.92 -17.45
C ASN A 165 0.96 -9.66 -18.87
N GLY A 166 1.88 -10.50 -19.30
CA GLY A 166 2.53 -10.47 -20.61
C GLY A 166 3.77 -9.58 -20.74
N ILE A 167 4.14 -8.77 -19.74
CA ILE A 167 5.29 -7.85 -19.85
C ILE A 167 5.84 -7.43 -18.50
N ASN A 168 7.15 -7.22 -18.42
CA ASN A 168 7.81 -6.54 -17.30
C ASN A 168 8.59 -5.29 -17.77
N SER A 169 9.11 -4.55 -16.81
CA SER A 169 9.84 -3.30 -17.03
C SER A 169 11.18 -3.47 -17.75
N ASN A 170 11.71 -4.69 -17.82
CA ASN A 170 12.93 -5.02 -18.58
C ASN A 170 12.63 -5.41 -20.03
N GLY A 171 11.33 -5.39 -20.43
CA GLY A 171 10.90 -5.73 -21.79
C GLY A 171 10.65 -7.21 -22.02
N TYR A 172 10.81 -8.05 -21.01
CA TYR A 172 10.59 -9.51 -21.15
C TYR A 172 9.11 -9.86 -21.04
N ALA A 173 8.68 -10.81 -21.87
CA ALA A 173 7.39 -11.44 -21.74
C ALA A 173 7.34 -12.32 -20.48
N ILE A 174 6.31 -12.14 -19.65
CA ILE A 174 6.11 -12.93 -18.44
C ILE A 174 4.68 -13.47 -18.37
N LYS A 175 4.53 -14.65 -17.75
CA LYS A 175 3.21 -15.21 -17.46
C LYS A 175 2.77 -14.75 -16.06
N ALA A 176 1.86 -13.79 -16.00
CA ALA A 176 1.31 -13.25 -14.76
C ALA A 176 -0.23 -13.08 -14.89
N SER A 177 -0.92 -14.10 -15.40
CA SER A 177 -2.37 -14.07 -15.62
C SER A 177 -3.17 -13.85 -14.32
N TYR A 178 -2.60 -14.22 -13.16
CA TYR A 178 -3.15 -13.96 -11.84
C TYR A 178 -3.25 -12.46 -11.49
N MET A 179 -2.52 -11.60 -12.21
CA MET A 179 -2.60 -10.14 -12.05
C MET A 179 -3.86 -9.54 -12.70
N GLY A 180 -4.51 -10.27 -13.64
CA GLY A 180 -5.63 -9.71 -14.40
C GLY A 180 -5.20 -8.42 -15.11
N ASN A 181 -5.93 -7.34 -14.88
CA ASN A 181 -5.64 -6.01 -15.43
C ASN A 181 -4.69 -5.18 -14.55
N ALA A 182 -4.23 -5.71 -13.43
CA ALA A 182 -3.35 -4.96 -12.52
C ALA A 182 -1.91 -4.91 -13.04
N LEU A 183 -1.24 -3.83 -12.67
CA LEU A 183 0.20 -3.65 -12.72
C LEU A 183 0.76 -3.70 -11.31
N HIS A 184 1.90 -4.33 -11.15
CA HIS A 184 2.72 -4.30 -9.96
C HIS A 184 3.81 -3.24 -10.12
N VAL A 185 4.05 -2.44 -9.09
CA VAL A 185 5.19 -1.52 -9.04
C VAL A 185 5.91 -1.64 -7.72
N ASP A 186 7.25 -1.66 -7.80
CA ASP A 186 8.17 -1.61 -6.65
C ASP A 186 8.94 -0.29 -6.64
N THR A 187 9.20 0.22 -5.44
CA THR A 187 10.12 1.34 -5.21
C THR A 187 11.31 0.95 -4.31
N LYS A 188 12.28 1.87 -4.20
CA LYS A 188 13.45 1.73 -3.32
C LYS A 188 13.09 1.76 -1.85
#